data_0565b965ee21027fb8c7e63ac2a28111
#
_entry.id   0565b965ee21027fb8c7e63ac2a28111
#
_cell.length_a   1.000
_cell.length_b   1.000
_cell.length_c   1.000
_cell.angle_alpha   90.00
_cell.angle_beta   90.00
_cell.angle_gamma   90.00
#
_symmetry.space_group_name_H-M   'P 1'
#
loop_
_entity.id
_entity.type
_entity.pdbx_description
1 polymer ?
#
loop_
_entity_poly.entity_id
_entity_poly.type
_entity_poly.pdbx_seq_one_letter_code
_entity_poly.pdbx_strand_id
1 'polypeptide(L)'
;MKILVLNCGSSSLKYQLIDMENENVIAKGYFERIGNYDSFVTHKVNGEKYRYDVIARDHGEAIKFVLKQFTDERYPVIKSLDEIAAIGHRIVHGGEKFQKSCIITEEVKKGIEDAVRFAPLHNPAHLQGIKACEVNLPGKPNVAVFDTAFHQTLKKEQYLYPIPYEYYEKYGIRKYGFHGTSHKYVSLEIAKLLGKPIEELKIINCHIGQGVSLCAIQNGVSVDTTMGLTPLGGVAMGSRSGDLDPSVVTYLMSKENMNPAQIDEILNKRSGLLALSGISSDNRDVERAIAQGDERAISSLKEYDFIIAQYIAKMAVTMNGVDVITFTAGVGEKGPISRAGICSHLTFMGVLLDPDKNNSVRDTEKEISSENSRVKVWVVPTNEELMIAR
;
A
#
# COMPACT_ATOMS: atom_id res chain seq x y z
N MET A 1 6.71 -14.25 21.67
CA MET A 1 7.53 -13.03 21.35
C MET A 1 6.60 -11.94 20.83
N LYS A 2 6.60 -10.74 21.48
CA LYS A 2 5.69 -9.66 21.07
C LYS A 2 6.42 -8.61 20.23
N ILE A 3 5.87 -8.25 19.09
CA ILE A 3 6.43 -7.26 18.15
C ILE A 3 5.47 -6.07 18.06
N LEU A 4 6.01 -4.87 18.23
CA LEU A 4 5.29 -3.63 17.97
C LEU A 4 5.54 -3.22 16.51
N VAL A 5 4.48 -3.07 15.74
CA VAL A 5 4.55 -2.59 14.35
C VAL A 5 4.00 -1.19 14.26
N LEU A 6 4.74 -0.30 13.63
CA LEU A 6 4.41 1.12 13.46
C LEU A 6 4.41 1.53 11.99
N ASN A 7 3.41 2.31 11.62
CA ASN A 7 3.29 2.98 10.33
C ASN A 7 2.95 4.45 10.58
N CYS A 8 3.97 5.31 10.48
CA CYS A 8 3.85 6.75 10.71
C CYS A 8 3.51 7.46 9.39
N GLY A 9 2.30 7.99 9.27
CA GLY A 9 1.93 8.93 8.22
C GLY A 9 2.30 10.36 8.59
N SER A 10 2.09 11.34 7.70
CA SER A 10 2.42 12.75 7.95
C SER A 10 1.75 13.33 9.19
N SER A 11 0.50 12.97 9.46
CA SER A 11 -0.31 13.42 10.60
C SER A 11 -1.05 12.26 11.29
N SER A 12 -0.55 11.04 11.13
CA SER A 12 -1.21 9.84 11.66
C SER A 12 -0.20 8.77 12.08
N LEU A 13 -0.64 7.86 12.96
CA LEU A 13 0.14 6.70 13.38
C LEU A 13 -0.79 5.49 13.47
N LYS A 14 -0.55 4.49 12.63
CA LYS A 14 -1.15 3.17 12.77
C LYS A 14 -0.19 2.26 13.50
N TYR A 15 -0.70 1.50 14.46
CA TYR A 15 0.11 0.57 15.23
C TYR A 15 -0.59 -0.74 15.50
N GLN A 16 0.18 -1.82 15.64
CA GLN A 16 -0.27 -3.10 16.13
C GLN A 16 0.79 -3.73 17.06
N LEU A 17 0.34 -4.31 18.14
CA LEU A 17 1.16 -5.21 18.99
C LEU A 17 0.73 -6.63 18.66
N ILE A 18 1.65 -7.45 18.20
CA ILE A 18 1.38 -8.81 17.69
C ILE A 18 2.17 -9.81 18.53
N ASP A 19 1.50 -10.87 18.97
CA ASP A 19 2.16 -12.03 19.55
C ASP A 19 2.56 -13.02 18.45
N MET A 20 3.86 -13.15 18.23
CA MET A 20 4.41 -13.98 17.17
C MET A 20 4.45 -15.49 17.49
N GLU A 21 3.98 -15.92 18.66
CA GLU A 21 3.80 -17.35 18.94
C GLU A 21 2.59 -17.92 18.21
N ASN A 22 1.56 -17.09 18.01
CA ASN A 22 0.31 -17.45 17.34
C ASN A 22 -0.16 -16.44 16.30
N GLU A 23 0.66 -15.40 16.04
CA GLU A 23 0.39 -14.29 15.10
C GLU A 23 -0.89 -13.48 15.44
N ASN A 24 -1.32 -13.52 16.69
CA ASN A 24 -2.52 -12.80 17.14
C ASN A 24 -2.21 -11.32 17.42
N VAL A 25 -3.11 -10.45 16.95
CA VAL A 25 -3.07 -9.02 17.30
C VAL A 25 -3.60 -8.83 18.70
N ILE A 26 -2.73 -8.48 19.65
CA ILE A 26 -3.08 -8.24 21.06
C ILE A 26 -3.75 -6.88 21.19
N ALA A 27 -3.20 -5.85 20.55
CA ALA A 27 -3.77 -4.50 20.53
C ALA A 27 -3.45 -3.84 19.20
N LYS A 28 -4.33 -2.96 18.74
CA LYS A 28 -4.11 -2.12 17.56
C LYS A 28 -4.80 -0.78 17.71
N GLY A 29 -4.36 0.19 16.92
CA GLY A 29 -5.03 1.47 16.88
C GLY A 29 -4.55 2.37 15.78
N TYR A 30 -5.26 3.50 15.72
CA TYR A 30 -5.02 4.54 14.74
C TYR A 30 -5.09 5.89 15.43
N PHE A 31 -3.97 6.60 15.44
CA PHE A 31 -3.86 7.96 15.92
C PHE A 31 -4.02 8.90 14.73
N GLU A 32 -4.89 9.87 14.84
CA GLU A 32 -5.26 10.77 13.75
C GLU A 32 -5.02 12.22 14.14
N ARG A 33 -4.73 13.05 13.13
CA ARG A 33 -4.57 14.50 13.24
C ARG A 33 -3.43 14.91 14.20
N ILE A 34 -2.36 14.11 14.23
CA ILE A 34 -1.14 14.43 14.99
C ILE A 34 -0.63 15.80 14.52
N GLY A 35 -0.27 16.66 15.46
CA GLY A 35 0.12 18.06 15.21
C GLY A 35 -1.04 19.05 15.28
N ASN A 36 -2.29 18.60 15.39
CA ASN A 36 -3.46 19.44 15.53
C ASN A 36 -4.05 19.40 16.95
N TYR A 37 -4.83 20.42 17.30
CA TYR A 37 -5.46 20.53 18.63
C TYR A 37 -6.61 19.55 18.86
N ASP A 38 -7.12 18.93 17.82
CA ASP A 38 -8.21 17.98 17.83
C ASP A 38 -7.74 16.57 17.44
N SER A 39 -6.50 16.25 17.73
CA SER A 39 -5.96 14.91 17.53
C SER A 39 -6.62 13.91 18.50
N PHE A 40 -6.75 12.68 18.03
CA PHE A 40 -7.36 11.60 18.80
C PHE A 40 -6.78 10.25 18.40
N VAL A 41 -6.95 9.27 19.27
CA VAL A 41 -6.59 7.89 18.97
C VAL A 41 -7.78 6.96 19.18
N THR A 42 -7.97 6.03 18.25
CA THR A 42 -8.85 4.88 18.41
C THR A 42 -7.99 3.67 18.75
N HIS A 43 -8.09 3.19 19.99
CA HIS A 43 -7.38 2.01 20.48
C HIS A 43 -8.33 0.82 20.54
N LYS A 44 -7.90 -0.33 20.05
CA LYS A 44 -8.66 -1.57 20.09
C LYS A 44 -7.88 -2.64 20.85
N VAL A 45 -8.49 -3.17 21.90
CA VAL A 45 -7.96 -4.27 22.72
C VAL A 45 -9.10 -5.19 23.14
N ASN A 46 -8.88 -6.51 23.15
CA ASN A 46 -9.88 -7.52 23.52
C ASN A 46 -11.22 -7.42 22.77
N GLY A 47 -11.16 -6.98 21.52
CA GLY A 47 -12.35 -6.78 20.67
C GLY A 47 -13.06 -5.42 20.84
N GLU A 48 -12.83 -4.73 21.96
CA GLU A 48 -13.43 -3.44 22.27
C GLU A 48 -12.65 -2.27 21.67
N LYS A 49 -13.36 -1.18 21.32
CA LYS A 49 -12.78 0.07 20.82
C LYS A 49 -12.92 1.18 21.83
N TYR A 50 -11.81 1.83 22.12
CA TYR A 50 -11.73 2.99 23.02
C TYR A 50 -11.23 4.19 22.20
N ARG A 51 -11.95 5.31 22.29
CA ARG A 51 -11.53 6.57 21.71
C ARG A 51 -11.02 7.49 22.81
N TYR A 52 -9.84 8.06 22.58
CA TYR A 52 -9.23 9.06 23.47
C TYR A 52 -8.99 10.32 22.65
N ASP A 53 -9.65 11.42 23.01
CA ASP A 53 -9.31 12.74 22.50
C ASP A 53 -8.10 13.23 23.28
N VAL A 54 -6.96 13.29 22.62
CA VAL A 54 -5.66 13.58 23.22
C VAL A 54 -4.81 14.36 22.24
N ILE A 55 -4.30 15.51 22.70
CA ILE A 55 -3.43 16.35 21.88
C ILE A 55 -2.04 15.72 21.82
N ALA A 56 -1.60 15.34 20.63
CA ALA A 56 -0.24 14.95 20.36
C ALA A 56 0.37 15.94 19.36
N ARG A 57 1.41 16.65 19.79
CA ARG A 57 2.08 17.68 18.97
C ARG A 57 2.92 17.08 17.86
N ASP A 58 3.41 15.87 18.08
CA ASP A 58 4.25 15.11 17.16
C ASP A 58 4.09 13.60 17.35
N HIS A 59 4.79 12.82 16.53
CA HIS A 59 4.79 11.36 16.61
C HIS A 59 5.40 10.83 17.92
N GLY A 60 6.30 11.58 18.55
CA GLY A 60 6.90 11.21 19.82
C GLY A 60 5.86 11.17 20.94
N GLU A 61 5.04 12.24 21.05
CA GLU A 61 3.94 12.31 22.02
C GLU A 61 2.88 11.24 21.74
N ALA A 62 2.56 11.01 20.47
CA ALA A 62 1.61 9.97 20.05
C ALA A 62 2.09 8.56 20.45
N ILE A 63 3.34 8.21 20.16
CA ILE A 63 3.93 6.91 20.52
C ILE A 63 4.00 6.75 22.03
N LYS A 64 4.43 7.77 22.77
CA LYS A 64 4.45 7.76 24.23
C LYS A 64 3.05 7.48 24.81
N PHE A 65 2.02 8.12 24.26
CA PHE A 65 0.64 7.85 24.68
C PHE A 65 0.24 6.40 24.40
N VAL A 66 0.51 5.87 23.21
CA VAL A 66 0.19 4.49 22.83
C VAL A 66 0.88 3.49 23.75
N LEU A 67 2.17 3.67 24.05
CA LEU A 67 2.93 2.81 24.95
C LEU A 67 2.34 2.82 26.36
N LYS A 68 1.85 3.98 26.84
CA LYS A 68 1.14 4.07 28.11
C LYS A 68 -0.16 3.28 28.11
N GLN A 69 -0.90 3.24 27.00
CA GLN A 69 -2.12 2.45 26.91
C GLN A 69 -1.86 0.95 26.99
N PHE A 70 -0.70 0.47 26.56
CA PHE A 70 -0.39 -0.96 26.67
C PHE A 70 -0.24 -1.47 28.11
N THR A 71 0.13 -0.60 29.03
CA THR A 71 0.31 -0.92 30.45
C THR A 71 -0.76 -0.27 31.37
N ASP A 72 -1.84 0.29 30.78
CA ASP A 72 -2.92 0.91 31.54
C ASP A 72 -3.67 -0.17 32.37
N GLU A 73 -3.79 0.04 33.66
CA GLU A 73 -4.38 -0.91 34.59
C GLU A 73 -5.86 -1.25 34.30
N ARG A 74 -6.57 -0.35 33.62
CA ARG A 74 -7.98 -0.55 33.25
C ARG A 74 -8.16 -1.60 32.17
N TYR A 75 -7.22 -1.65 31.21
CA TYR A 75 -7.27 -2.56 30.07
C TYR A 75 -5.85 -3.03 29.71
N PRO A 76 -5.18 -3.79 30.59
CA PRO A 76 -3.79 -4.14 30.39
C PRO A 76 -3.62 -5.04 29.18
N VAL A 77 -2.74 -4.62 28.28
CA VAL A 77 -2.34 -5.39 27.08
C VAL A 77 -1.12 -6.24 27.39
N ILE A 78 -0.18 -5.64 28.13
CA ILE A 78 1.05 -6.26 28.64
C ILE A 78 1.33 -5.75 30.07
N LYS A 79 2.09 -6.52 30.85
CA LYS A 79 2.46 -6.13 32.22
C LYS A 79 3.57 -5.08 32.26
N SER A 80 4.48 -5.14 31.31
CA SER A 80 5.62 -4.23 31.19
C SER A 80 5.98 -4.04 29.73
N LEU A 81 6.52 -2.85 29.39
CA LEU A 81 7.07 -2.59 28.06
C LEU A 81 8.26 -3.50 27.71
N ASP A 82 8.86 -4.16 28.71
CA ASP A 82 9.93 -5.14 28.50
C ASP A 82 9.47 -6.36 27.69
N GLU A 83 8.17 -6.65 27.69
CA GLU A 83 7.61 -7.75 26.89
C GLU A 83 7.66 -7.48 25.37
N ILE A 84 7.83 -6.22 24.96
CA ILE A 84 8.06 -5.86 23.56
C ILE A 84 9.49 -6.27 23.19
N ALA A 85 9.61 -7.25 22.33
CA ALA A 85 10.91 -7.81 21.95
C ALA A 85 11.62 -6.96 20.87
N ALA A 86 10.86 -6.39 19.93
CA ALA A 86 11.38 -5.55 18.86
C ALA A 86 10.29 -4.63 18.28
N ILE A 87 10.70 -3.64 17.51
CA ILE A 87 9.80 -2.71 16.83
C ILE A 87 10.04 -2.79 15.31
N GLY A 88 8.98 -3.08 14.55
CA GLY A 88 8.98 -3.03 13.08
C GLY A 88 8.43 -1.68 12.59
N HIS A 89 9.19 -0.99 11.75
CA HIS A 89 8.81 0.28 11.16
C HIS A 89 8.56 0.11 9.67
N ARG A 90 7.37 0.46 9.19
CA ARG A 90 7.15 0.66 7.77
C ARG A 90 7.90 1.91 7.32
N ILE A 91 8.68 1.78 6.25
CA ILE A 91 9.39 2.87 5.59
C ILE A 91 8.97 2.90 4.12
N VAL A 92 8.45 4.04 3.66
CA VAL A 92 7.91 4.13 2.30
C VAL A 92 9.01 4.02 1.25
N HIS A 93 10.17 4.66 1.44
CA HIS A 93 11.21 4.65 0.42
C HIS A 93 12.60 4.38 0.99
N GLY A 94 13.25 3.35 0.47
CA GLY A 94 14.60 2.95 0.86
C GLY A 94 15.69 3.27 -0.18
N GLY A 95 15.34 3.87 -1.33
CA GLY A 95 16.27 4.05 -2.44
C GLY A 95 16.72 2.70 -3.01
N GLU A 96 17.87 2.67 -3.66
CA GLU A 96 18.50 1.44 -4.17
C GLU A 96 19.32 0.71 -3.10
N LYS A 97 19.63 1.40 -2.00
CA LYS A 97 20.52 0.90 -0.95
C LYS A 97 19.89 -0.24 -0.15
N PHE A 98 18.57 -0.18 0.09
CA PHE A 98 17.88 -1.14 0.95
C PHE A 98 17.03 -2.11 0.13
N GLN A 99 17.56 -3.31 -0.08
CA GLN A 99 16.94 -4.38 -0.86
C GLN A 99 16.14 -5.36 -0.01
N LYS A 100 16.21 -5.24 1.32
CA LYS A 100 15.51 -6.07 2.30
C LYS A 100 15.36 -5.34 3.63
N SER A 101 14.54 -5.88 4.52
CA SER A 101 14.44 -5.40 5.90
C SER A 101 15.78 -5.44 6.62
N CYS A 102 16.05 -4.45 7.48
CA CYS A 102 17.31 -4.39 8.22
C CYS A 102 17.12 -3.72 9.59
N ILE A 103 18.03 -4.03 10.52
CA ILE A 103 18.10 -3.35 11.82
C ILE A 103 18.49 -1.88 11.56
N ILE A 104 17.78 -0.98 12.24
CA ILE A 104 18.00 0.46 12.10
C ILE A 104 19.27 0.85 12.88
N THR A 105 20.26 1.32 12.14
CA THR A 105 21.48 1.94 12.63
C THR A 105 21.52 3.41 12.20
N GLU A 106 22.51 4.18 12.66
CA GLU A 106 22.71 5.56 12.19
C GLU A 106 22.87 5.63 10.66
N GLU A 107 23.54 4.63 10.07
CA GLU A 107 23.69 4.54 8.61
C GLU A 107 22.37 4.31 7.91
N VAL A 108 21.48 3.48 8.48
CA VAL A 108 20.14 3.24 7.94
C VAL A 108 19.28 4.49 8.06
N LYS A 109 19.31 5.20 9.20
CA LYS A 109 18.62 6.50 9.38
C LYS A 109 19.06 7.52 8.33
N LYS A 110 20.38 7.65 8.10
CA LYS A 110 20.91 8.51 7.05
C LYS A 110 20.43 8.11 5.66
N GLY A 111 20.40 6.81 5.35
CA GLY A 111 19.86 6.34 4.06
C GLY A 111 18.37 6.62 3.89
N ILE A 112 17.55 6.56 4.96
CA ILE A 112 16.14 6.96 4.94
C ILE A 112 16.03 8.48 4.73
N GLU A 113 16.90 9.27 5.34
CA GLU A 113 16.98 10.73 5.16
C GLU A 113 17.36 11.10 3.71
N ASP A 114 18.37 10.45 3.13
CA ASP A 114 18.77 10.63 1.73
C ASP A 114 17.62 10.32 0.75
N ALA A 115 16.72 9.40 1.11
CA ALA A 115 15.54 9.04 0.32
C ALA A 115 14.33 9.98 0.52
N VAL A 116 14.40 10.99 1.41
CA VAL A 116 13.35 12.01 1.60
C VAL A 116 13.01 12.71 0.29
N ARG A 117 13.97 12.94 -0.59
CA ARG A 117 13.74 13.52 -1.93
C ARG A 117 12.73 12.76 -2.78
N PHE A 118 12.55 11.45 -2.55
CA PHE A 118 11.58 10.61 -3.26
C PHE A 118 10.26 10.40 -2.49
N ALA A 119 10.28 10.63 -1.17
CA ALA A 119 9.12 10.48 -0.29
C ALA A 119 9.05 11.59 0.77
N PRO A 120 8.97 12.88 0.34
CA PRO A 120 9.05 14.03 1.26
C PRO A 120 7.88 14.12 2.25
N LEU A 121 6.74 13.51 1.93
CA LEU A 121 5.55 13.49 2.80
C LEU A 121 5.55 12.32 3.81
N HIS A 122 6.48 11.34 3.68
CA HIS A 122 6.44 10.10 4.46
C HIS A 122 7.72 9.89 5.28
N ASN A 123 8.89 9.87 4.63
CA ASN A 123 10.15 9.52 5.28
C ASN A 123 10.49 10.38 6.50
N PRO A 124 10.22 11.72 6.53
CA PRO A 124 10.44 12.52 7.74
C PRO A 124 9.64 12.03 8.94
N ALA A 125 8.35 11.67 8.75
CA ALA A 125 7.51 11.12 9.82
C ALA A 125 8.01 9.75 10.30
N HIS A 126 8.53 8.92 9.41
CA HIS A 126 9.14 7.65 9.77
C HIS A 126 10.37 7.84 10.65
N LEU A 127 11.26 8.79 10.33
CA LEU A 127 12.44 9.11 11.15
C LEU A 127 12.02 9.63 12.52
N GLN A 128 10.96 10.43 12.63
CA GLN A 128 10.42 10.87 13.92
C GLN A 128 9.91 9.69 14.75
N GLY A 129 9.18 8.75 14.12
CA GLY A 129 8.70 7.54 14.77
C GLY A 129 9.83 6.65 15.28
N ILE A 130 10.89 6.45 14.49
CA ILE A 130 12.09 5.71 14.90
C ILE A 130 12.73 6.37 16.14
N LYS A 131 12.99 7.67 16.07
CA LYS A 131 13.57 8.45 17.17
C LYS A 131 12.76 8.33 18.46
N ALA A 132 11.42 8.42 18.32
CA ALA A 132 10.52 8.27 19.43
C ALA A 132 10.61 6.88 20.10
N CYS A 133 10.75 5.83 19.30
CA CYS A 133 10.93 4.47 19.82
C CYS A 133 12.29 4.29 20.51
N GLU A 134 13.37 4.82 19.96
CA GLU A 134 14.69 4.79 20.58
C GLU A 134 14.68 5.44 21.98
N VAL A 135 13.92 6.53 22.15
CA VAL A 135 13.80 7.24 23.43
C VAL A 135 12.90 6.51 24.42
N ASN A 136 11.75 6.00 23.98
CA ASN A 136 10.73 5.44 24.88
C ASN A 136 10.88 3.92 25.12
N LEU A 137 11.62 3.21 24.27
CA LEU A 137 11.93 1.78 24.34
C LEU A 137 13.44 1.56 24.15
N PRO A 138 14.27 2.11 25.04
CA PRO A 138 15.72 2.05 24.90
C PRO A 138 16.23 0.60 24.86
N GLY A 139 17.20 0.34 23.97
CA GLY A 139 17.82 -0.99 23.82
C GLY A 139 16.97 -2.02 23.07
N LYS A 140 15.74 -1.70 22.68
CA LYS A 140 14.94 -2.61 21.82
C LYS A 140 15.37 -2.49 20.37
N PRO A 141 15.54 -3.61 19.64
CA PRO A 141 15.82 -3.58 18.22
C PRO A 141 14.70 -2.87 17.43
N ASN A 142 15.09 -1.92 16.59
CA ASN A 142 14.21 -1.28 15.61
C ASN A 142 14.56 -1.82 14.23
N VAL A 143 13.58 -2.26 13.47
CA VAL A 143 13.73 -2.86 12.14
C VAL A 143 13.00 -2.03 11.10
N ALA A 144 13.69 -1.63 10.03
CA ALA A 144 13.10 -0.95 8.89
C ALA A 144 12.60 -1.98 7.87
N VAL A 145 11.35 -1.85 7.45
CA VAL A 145 10.73 -2.63 6.39
C VAL A 145 10.29 -1.67 5.29
N PHE A 146 10.94 -1.75 4.13
CA PHE A 146 10.77 -0.79 3.05
C PHE A 146 9.72 -1.24 2.05
N ASP A 147 8.77 -0.37 1.70
CA ASP A 147 7.77 -0.63 0.66
C ASP A 147 8.41 -0.93 -0.70
N THR A 148 9.59 -0.35 -0.95
CA THR A 148 10.34 -0.52 -2.20
C THR A 148 11.17 -1.81 -2.25
N ALA A 149 11.42 -2.46 -1.11
CA ALA A 149 12.38 -3.57 -1.04
C ALA A 149 11.97 -4.79 -1.87
N PHE A 150 10.68 -5.15 -1.91
CA PHE A 150 10.19 -6.28 -2.69
C PHE A 150 10.41 -6.12 -4.20
N HIS A 151 10.48 -4.87 -4.68
CA HIS A 151 10.68 -4.53 -6.08
C HIS A 151 12.14 -4.33 -6.47
N GLN A 152 13.09 -4.53 -5.55
CA GLN A 152 14.53 -4.41 -5.88
C GLN A 152 15.05 -5.55 -6.76
N THR A 153 14.22 -6.55 -7.03
CA THR A 153 14.48 -7.64 -7.99
C THR A 153 14.20 -7.26 -9.45
N LEU A 154 13.65 -6.07 -9.71
CA LEU A 154 13.43 -5.55 -11.07
C LEU A 154 14.76 -5.44 -11.81
N LYS A 155 14.79 -5.90 -13.07
CA LYS A 155 15.95 -5.77 -13.95
C LYS A 155 15.97 -4.39 -14.63
N LYS A 156 17.09 -4.06 -15.26
CA LYS A 156 17.26 -2.74 -15.92
C LYS A 156 16.17 -2.43 -16.93
N GLU A 157 15.77 -3.41 -17.74
CA GLU A 157 14.72 -3.27 -18.76
C GLU A 157 13.32 -3.01 -18.16
N GLN A 158 13.11 -3.29 -16.86
CA GLN A 158 11.85 -3.02 -16.16
C GLN A 158 11.88 -1.71 -15.35
N TYR A 159 13.05 -1.32 -14.83
CA TYR A 159 13.11 -0.17 -13.94
C TYR A 159 13.59 1.12 -14.59
N LEU A 160 14.32 1.09 -15.71
CA LEU A 160 14.79 2.31 -16.37
C LEU A 160 13.67 3.01 -17.13
N TYR A 161 13.65 4.33 -17.07
CA TYR A 161 12.84 5.15 -17.95
C TYR A 161 13.61 5.46 -19.23
N PRO A 162 12.94 5.57 -20.40
CA PRO A 162 13.57 5.88 -21.68
C PRO A 162 13.86 7.41 -21.80
N ILE A 163 14.67 7.92 -20.88
CA ILE A 163 15.18 9.30 -20.85
C ILE A 163 16.71 9.24 -20.75
N PRO A 164 17.45 10.34 -20.94
CA PRO A 164 18.91 10.31 -20.87
C PRO A 164 19.43 9.59 -19.61
N TYR A 165 20.29 8.58 -19.84
CA TYR A 165 20.76 7.65 -18.80
C TYR A 165 21.47 8.36 -17.65
N GLU A 166 22.09 9.51 -17.93
CA GLU A 166 22.75 10.36 -16.92
C GLU A 166 21.84 10.76 -15.76
N TYR A 167 20.52 10.87 -15.97
CA TYR A 167 19.57 11.19 -14.89
C TYR A 167 19.37 10.03 -13.93
N TYR A 168 19.48 8.80 -14.42
CA TYR A 168 19.55 7.64 -13.53
C TYR A 168 20.84 7.68 -12.70
N GLU A 169 22.00 7.85 -13.33
CA GLU A 169 23.28 7.84 -12.65
C GLU A 169 23.41 8.98 -11.61
N LYS A 170 22.97 10.18 -11.97
CA LYS A 170 23.12 11.35 -11.13
C LYS A 170 22.10 11.47 -10.00
N TYR A 171 20.84 11.07 -10.29
CA TYR A 171 19.73 11.33 -9.40
C TYR A 171 19.02 10.06 -8.90
N GLY A 172 19.35 8.89 -9.42
CA GLY A 172 18.66 7.64 -9.12
C GLY A 172 17.25 7.59 -9.70
N ILE A 173 17.01 8.28 -10.84
CA ILE A 173 15.68 8.30 -11.49
C ILE A 173 15.43 6.95 -12.17
N ARG A 174 14.60 6.14 -11.51
CA ARG A 174 14.17 4.82 -11.96
C ARG A 174 12.81 4.46 -11.35
N LYS A 175 12.19 3.40 -11.84
CA LYS A 175 11.06 2.77 -11.15
C LYS A 175 11.55 2.07 -9.88
N TYR A 176 10.94 2.38 -8.74
CA TYR A 176 11.16 1.73 -7.45
C TYR A 176 10.00 0.79 -7.10
N GLY A 177 8.77 1.25 -7.28
CA GLY A 177 7.57 0.52 -6.85
C GLY A 177 7.29 0.66 -5.36
N PHE A 178 6.03 0.45 -4.98
CA PHE A 178 5.57 0.61 -3.60
C PHE A 178 4.56 -0.49 -3.24
N HIS A 179 4.02 -0.47 -2.02
CA HIS A 179 3.20 -1.53 -1.46
C HIS A 179 3.89 -2.92 -1.47
N GLY A 180 5.22 -2.93 -1.51
CA GLY A 180 5.99 -4.17 -1.61
C GLY A 180 5.71 -5.15 -0.47
N THR A 181 5.48 -4.65 0.74
CA THR A 181 5.08 -5.46 1.89
C THR A 181 3.75 -6.18 1.66
N SER A 182 2.75 -5.47 1.11
CA SER A 182 1.46 -6.04 0.75
C SER A 182 1.59 -7.06 -0.39
N HIS A 183 2.31 -6.72 -1.46
CA HIS A 183 2.53 -7.62 -2.59
C HIS A 183 3.23 -8.90 -2.17
N LYS A 184 4.24 -8.80 -1.30
CA LYS A 184 4.93 -9.96 -0.74
C LYS A 184 4.01 -10.82 0.11
N TYR A 185 3.25 -10.21 1.03
CA TYR A 185 2.30 -10.92 1.89
C TYR A 185 1.29 -11.71 1.06
N VAL A 186 0.58 -11.04 0.15
CA VAL A 186 -0.46 -11.66 -0.67
C VAL A 186 0.09 -12.77 -1.57
N SER A 187 1.31 -12.60 -2.11
CA SER A 187 1.93 -13.64 -2.94
C SER A 187 2.24 -14.92 -2.16
N LEU A 188 2.67 -14.80 -0.92
CA LEU A 188 2.90 -15.95 -0.04
C LEU A 188 1.59 -16.63 0.37
N GLU A 189 0.56 -15.86 0.72
CA GLU A 189 -0.73 -16.41 1.12
C GLU A 189 -1.44 -17.09 -0.06
N ILE A 190 -1.42 -16.51 -1.26
CA ILE A 190 -2.06 -17.17 -2.42
C ILE A 190 -1.33 -18.47 -2.82
N ALA A 191 -0.01 -18.53 -2.71
CA ALA A 191 0.74 -19.78 -2.96
C ALA A 191 0.32 -20.87 -1.98
N LYS A 192 0.16 -20.52 -0.70
CA LYS A 192 -0.32 -21.40 0.36
C LYS A 192 -1.77 -21.86 0.12
N LEU A 193 -2.68 -20.95 -0.26
CA LEU A 193 -4.08 -21.26 -0.57
C LEU A 193 -4.21 -22.19 -1.79
N LEU A 194 -3.35 -22.05 -2.79
CA LEU A 194 -3.29 -22.91 -3.96
C LEU A 194 -2.57 -24.24 -3.70
N GLY A 195 -1.88 -24.39 -2.56
CA GLY A 195 -1.07 -25.56 -2.24
C GLY A 195 0.08 -25.79 -3.21
N LYS A 196 0.66 -24.72 -3.77
CA LYS A 196 1.75 -24.75 -4.75
C LYS A 196 2.97 -23.98 -4.27
N PRO A 197 4.19 -24.42 -4.60
CA PRO A 197 5.39 -23.60 -4.40
C PRO A 197 5.26 -22.27 -5.12
N ILE A 198 5.64 -21.19 -4.46
CA ILE A 198 5.55 -19.84 -5.05
C ILE A 198 6.45 -19.68 -6.28
N GLU A 199 7.51 -20.47 -6.35
CA GLU A 199 8.46 -20.52 -7.46
C GLU A 199 7.84 -21.03 -8.77
N GLU A 200 6.71 -21.73 -8.69
CA GLU A 200 6.00 -22.28 -9.85
C GLU A 200 4.90 -21.35 -10.35
N LEU A 201 4.63 -20.22 -9.65
CA LEU A 201 3.48 -19.37 -9.91
C LEU A 201 3.85 -18.08 -10.64
N LYS A 202 2.97 -17.68 -11.55
CA LYS A 202 2.87 -16.35 -12.16
C LYS A 202 1.66 -15.62 -11.59
N ILE A 203 1.91 -14.68 -10.70
CA ILE A 203 0.88 -13.99 -9.93
C ILE A 203 0.80 -12.53 -10.38
N ILE A 204 -0.39 -12.02 -10.62
CA ILE A 204 -0.63 -10.56 -10.69
C ILE A 204 -1.43 -10.18 -9.46
N ASN A 205 -0.80 -9.42 -8.56
CA ASN A 205 -1.47 -8.91 -7.39
C ASN A 205 -1.94 -7.48 -7.60
N CYS A 206 -3.24 -7.23 -7.43
CA CYS A 206 -3.91 -5.94 -7.57
C CYS A 206 -4.22 -5.39 -6.17
N HIS A 207 -3.35 -4.54 -5.65
CA HIS A 207 -3.58 -3.78 -4.43
C HIS A 207 -4.38 -2.52 -4.77
N ILE A 208 -5.70 -2.56 -4.55
CA ILE A 208 -6.62 -1.48 -4.91
C ILE A 208 -7.21 -0.85 -3.65
N GLY A 209 -6.56 0.22 -3.17
CA GLY A 209 -7.00 1.04 -2.05
C GLY A 209 -7.16 2.51 -2.47
N GLN A 210 -6.87 3.46 -1.58
CA GLN A 210 -6.74 4.87 -1.94
C GLN A 210 -5.51 5.09 -2.85
N GLY A 211 -4.39 4.43 -2.56
CA GLY A 211 -3.32 4.21 -3.50
C GLY A 211 -3.54 2.87 -4.20
N VAL A 212 -3.22 2.80 -5.48
CA VAL A 212 -3.37 1.58 -6.28
C VAL A 212 -2.03 1.19 -6.87
N SER A 213 -1.67 -0.06 -6.71
CA SER A 213 -0.55 -0.65 -7.44
C SER A 213 -0.82 -2.10 -7.81
N LEU A 214 -0.33 -2.46 -8.97
CA LEU A 214 -0.29 -3.84 -9.43
C LEU A 214 1.14 -4.32 -9.41
N CYS A 215 1.34 -5.61 -9.18
CA CYS A 215 2.65 -6.24 -9.20
C CYS A 215 2.59 -7.58 -9.93
N ALA A 216 3.48 -7.75 -10.91
CA ALA A 216 3.76 -9.04 -11.52
C ALA A 216 4.81 -9.77 -10.70
N ILE A 217 4.49 -10.98 -10.26
CA ILE A 217 5.34 -11.80 -9.39
C ILE A 217 5.56 -13.15 -10.09
N GLN A 218 6.81 -13.47 -10.33
CA GLN A 218 7.21 -14.73 -10.96
C GLN A 218 8.35 -15.34 -10.15
N ASN A 219 8.30 -16.65 -9.92
CA ASN A 219 9.29 -17.35 -9.09
C ASN A 219 9.46 -16.74 -7.68
N GLY A 220 8.37 -16.21 -7.10
CA GLY A 220 8.38 -15.60 -5.77
C GLY A 220 8.98 -14.19 -5.69
N VAL A 221 9.39 -13.59 -6.81
CA VAL A 221 9.98 -12.25 -6.84
C VAL A 221 9.20 -11.27 -7.72
N SER A 222 9.24 -9.99 -7.40
CA SER A 222 8.65 -8.95 -8.24
C SER A 222 9.42 -8.80 -9.55
N VAL A 223 8.72 -8.90 -10.69
CA VAL A 223 9.31 -8.74 -12.03
C VAL A 223 8.78 -7.51 -12.76
N ASP A 224 7.66 -6.92 -12.32
CA ASP A 224 7.18 -5.59 -12.71
C ASP A 224 6.21 -5.05 -11.66
N THR A 225 6.05 -3.73 -11.61
CA THR A 225 5.05 -3.06 -10.77
C THR A 225 4.61 -1.75 -11.42
N THR A 226 3.43 -1.24 -11.07
CA THR A 226 2.87 -0.04 -11.71
C THR A 226 3.42 1.26 -11.18
N MET A 227 3.53 1.43 -9.85
CA MET A 227 4.10 2.65 -9.29
C MET A 227 5.56 2.81 -9.71
N GLY A 228 5.98 4.05 -9.93
CA GLY A 228 7.25 4.40 -10.56
C GLY A 228 8.32 4.90 -9.58
N LEU A 229 8.93 6.05 -9.93
CA LEU A 229 9.85 6.80 -9.09
C LEU A 229 9.19 7.19 -7.77
N THR A 230 7.92 7.56 -7.85
CA THR A 230 7.06 7.94 -6.73
C THR A 230 5.77 7.11 -6.77
N PRO A 231 4.93 7.14 -5.71
CA PRO A 231 3.63 6.47 -5.73
C PRO A 231 2.58 7.10 -6.68
N LEU A 232 2.97 8.01 -7.57
CA LEU A 232 2.08 8.67 -8.53
C LEU A 232 1.88 7.85 -9.81
N GLY A 233 2.94 7.22 -10.34
CA GLY A 233 2.91 6.51 -11.62
C GLY A 233 2.04 5.25 -11.61
N GLY A 234 1.73 4.75 -12.80
CA GLY A 234 0.96 3.54 -13.02
C GLY A 234 -0.52 3.80 -13.31
N VAL A 235 -1.41 3.06 -12.66
CA VAL A 235 -2.86 3.17 -12.84
C VAL A 235 -3.42 4.40 -12.14
N ALA A 236 -4.56 4.90 -12.63
CA ALA A 236 -5.34 5.92 -11.92
C ALA A 236 -5.73 5.41 -10.53
N MET A 237 -5.76 6.30 -9.54
CA MET A 237 -6.05 5.98 -8.13
C MET A 237 -7.22 6.83 -7.63
N GLY A 238 -7.49 6.83 -6.35
CA GLY A 238 -8.57 7.66 -5.80
C GLY A 238 -8.45 9.14 -6.16
N SER A 239 -7.27 9.74 -5.96
CA SER A 239 -7.00 11.16 -6.26
C SER A 239 -5.75 11.41 -7.10
N ARG A 240 -5.01 10.37 -7.49
CA ARG A 240 -3.78 10.44 -8.29
C ARG A 240 -4.06 10.07 -9.73
N SER A 241 -3.40 10.77 -10.65
CA SER A 241 -3.62 10.58 -12.10
C SER A 241 -3.18 9.21 -12.61
N GLY A 242 -2.14 8.61 -12.03
CA GLY A 242 -1.40 7.54 -12.72
C GLY A 242 -0.61 8.09 -13.91
N ASP A 243 -0.27 7.19 -14.84
CA ASP A 243 0.47 7.55 -16.05
C ASP A 243 -0.39 8.40 -17.00
N LEU A 244 0.23 9.38 -17.60
CA LEU A 244 -0.36 10.25 -18.62
C LEU A 244 0.71 10.66 -19.63
N ASP A 245 0.30 11.27 -20.74
CA ASP A 245 1.24 11.87 -21.68
C ASP A 245 2.07 12.96 -20.97
N PRO A 246 3.41 12.85 -20.93
CA PRO A 246 4.27 13.86 -20.27
C PRO A 246 4.04 15.28 -20.77
N SER A 247 3.62 15.46 -22.01
CA SER A 247 3.35 16.77 -22.60
C SER A 247 2.16 17.49 -21.96
N VAL A 248 1.23 16.75 -21.34
CA VAL A 248 0.10 17.34 -20.59
C VAL A 248 0.63 18.18 -19.43
N VAL A 249 1.69 17.73 -18.76
CA VAL A 249 2.29 18.45 -17.61
C VAL A 249 2.80 19.82 -18.07
N THR A 250 3.66 19.85 -19.08
CA THR A 250 4.26 21.09 -19.61
C THR A 250 3.21 22.01 -20.25
N TYR A 251 2.20 21.42 -20.91
CA TYR A 251 1.09 22.16 -21.50
C TYR A 251 0.29 22.91 -20.44
N LEU A 252 -0.14 22.24 -19.36
CA LEU A 252 -0.88 22.84 -18.27
C LEU A 252 -0.04 23.92 -17.55
N MET A 253 1.24 23.63 -17.28
CA MET A 253 2.14 24.63 -16.68
C MET A 253 2.19 25.92 -17.51
N SER A 254 2.28 25.78 -18.83
CA SER A 254 2.32 26.93 -19.75
C SER A 254 0.98 27.65 -19.86
N LYS A 255 -0.14 26.91 -20.00
CA LYS A 255 -1.47 27.52 -20.22
C LYS A 255 -2.05 28.18 -19.00
N GLU A 256 -1.86 27.57 -17.82
CA GLU A 256 -2.40 28.03 -16.55
C GLU A 256 -1.35 28.78 -15.71
N ASN A 257 -0.15 29.03 -16.25
CA ASN A 257 0.98 29.66 -15.56
C ASN A 257 1.30 29.02 -14.19
N MET A 258 1.30 27.67 -14.18
CA MET A 258 1.51 26.88 -12.96
C MET A 258 2.99 26.62 -12.72
N ASN A 259 3.38 26.66 -11.44
CA ASN A 259 4.70 26.17 -11.01
C ASN A 259 4.68 24.65 -10.76
N PRO A 260 5.87 24.01 -10.60
CA PRO A 260 5.94 22.56 -10.38
C PRO A 260 5.13 22.06 -9.15
N ALA A 261 5.04 22.81 -8.08
CA ALA A 261 4.29 22.40 -6.89
C ALA A 261 2.77 22.38 -7.14
N GLN A 262 2.26 23.31 -7.93
CA GLN A 262 0.85 23.37 -8.29
C GLN A 262 0.44 22.22 -9.20
N ILE A 263 1.29 21.84 -10.17
CA ILE A 263 1.01 20.69 -11.01
C ILE A 263 1.13 19.38 -10.22
N ASP A 264 2.10 19.27 -9.32
CA ASP A 264 2.21 18.12 -8.42
C ASP A 264 0.97 17.94 -7.55
N GLU A 265 0.40 19.03 -7.03
CA GLU A 265 -0.86 19.00 -6.28
C GLU A 265 -2.02 18.48 -7.13
N ILE A 266 -2.15 18.93 -8.38
CA ILE A 266 -3.20 18.45 -9.30
C ILE A 266 -3.07 16.95 -9.51
N LEU A 267 -1.87 16.48 -9.86
CA LEU A 267 -1.64 15.08 -10.20
C LEU A 267 -1.79 14.14 -8.99
N ASN A 268 -1.44 14.58 -7.78
CA ASN A 268 -1.50 13.75 -6.59
C ASN A 268 -2.81 13.83 -5.80
N LYS A 269 -3.53 14.98 -5.85
CA LYS A 269 -4.66 15.22 -4.94
C LYS A 269 -5.99 15.54 -5.64
N ARG A 270 -5.96 15.92 -6.91
CA ARG A 270 -7.13 16.42 -7.64
C ARG A 270 -7.43 15.65 -8.92
N SER A 271 -6.80 14.50 -9.11
CA SER A 271 -6.88 13.64 -10.30
C SER A 271 -7.56 12.30 -9.97
N GLY A 272 -7.35 11.28 -10.78
CA GLY A 272 -7.86 9.94 -10.57
C GLY A 272 -9.38 9.86 -10.57
N LEU A 273 -9.93 8.92 -9.81
CA LEU A 273 -11.37 8.69 -9.71
C LEU A 273 -12.14 9.95 -9.27
N LEU A 274 -11.56 10.76 -8.38
CA LEU A 274 -12.10 12.06 -7.98
C LEU A 274 -12.31 12.98 -9.19
N ALA A 275 -11.33 13.14 -10.05
CA ALA A 275 -11.42 14.01 -11.22
C ALA A 275 -12.35 13.43 -12.29
N LEU A 276 -12.26 12.13 -12.56
CA LEU A 276 -13.11 11.45 -13.52
C LEU A 276 -14.59 11.57 -13.13
N SER A 277 -14.92 11.22 -11.90
CA SER A 277 -16.31 11.26 -11.41
C SER A 277 -16.81 12.69 -11.12
N GLY A 278 -15.93 13.55 -10.62
CA GLY A 278 -16.31 14.85 -10.08
C GLY A 278 -17.05 14.76 -8.73
N ILE A 279 -17.02 13.57 -8.09
CA ILE A 279 -17.78 13.28 -6.86
C ILE A 279 -16.83 13.09 -5.67
N SER A 280 -16.02 12.03 -5.70
CA SER A 280 -15.19 11.62 -4.56
C SER A 280 -14.02 10.77 -5.01
N SER A 281 -12.96 10.74 -4.19
CA SER A 281 -11.87 9.78 -4.29
C SER A 281 -12.23 8.40 -3.68
N ASP A 282 -13.37 8.31 -3.00
CA ASP A 282 -13.86 7.09 -2.38
C ASP A 282 -14.80 6.36 -3.34
N ASN A 283 -14.42 5.15 -3.72
CA ASN A 283 -15.19 4.30 -4.63
C ASN A 283 -16.65 4.08 -4.17
N ARG A 284 -16.89 4.03 -2.85
CA ARG A 284 -18.22 3.84 -2.28
C ARG A 284 -19.18 4.98 -2.59
N ASP A 285 -18.66 6.21 -2.68
CA ASP A 285 -19.46 7.38 -3.04
C ASP A 285 -19.81 7.35 -4.51
N VAL A 286 -18.86 6.94 -5.36
CA VAL A 286 -19.08 6.77 -6.80
C VAL A 286 -20.08 5.63 -7.06
N GLU A 287 -19.95 4.48 -6.38
CA GLU A 287 -20.92 3.37 -6.48
C GLU A 287 -22.33 3.79 -6.05
N ARG A 288 -22.47 4.65 -5.03
CA ARG A 288 -23.78 5.20 -4.64
C ARG A 288 -24.39 6.09 -5.73
N ALA A 289 -23.58 6.93 -6.39
CA ALA A 289 -24.03 7.75 -7.50
C ALA A 289 -24.42 6.88 -8.72
N ILE A 290 -23.68 5.82 -9.00
CA ILE A 290 -24.03 4.83 -10.04
C ILE A 290 -25.40 4.21 -9.76
N ALA A 291 -25.67 3.83 -8.52
CA ALA A 291 -26.99 3.28 -8.13
C ALA A 291 -28.15 4.28 -8.29
N GLN A 292 -27.85 5.57 -8.35
CA GLN A 292 -28.79 6.66 -8.62
C GLN A 292 -28.91 7.00 -10.12
N GLY A 293 -28.13 6.35 -10.99
CA GLY A 293 -28.15 6.54 -12.43
C GLY A 293 -27.26 7.69 -12.93
N ASP A 294 -26.30 8.15 -12.15
CA ASP A 294 -25.34 9.18 -12.57
C ASP A 294 -24.45 8.67 -13.70
N GLU A 295 -24.65 9.20 -14.90
CA GLU A 295 -23.92 8.77 -16.11
C GLU A 295 -22.41 9.05 -16.05
N ARG A 296 -22.00 10.14 -15.40
CA ARG A 296 -20.58 10.46 -15.23
C ARG A 296 -19.93 9.49 -14.26
N ALA A 297 -20.59 9.13 -13.16
CA ALA A 297 -20.11 8.12 -12.24
C ALA A 297 -19.96 6.76 -12.91
N ILE A 298 -20.95 6.35 -13.73
CA ILE A 298 -20.91 5.11 -14.52
C ILE A 298 -19.71 5.10 -15.48
N SER A 299 -19.52 6.19 -16.25
CA SER A 299 -18.40 6.31 -17.19
C SER A 299 -17.06 6.29 -16.48
N SER A 300 -16.94 7.05 -15.36
CA SER A 300 -15.68 7.16 -14.61
C SER A 300 -15.21 5.83 -14.02
N LEU A 301 -16.13 5.04 -13.49
CA LEU A 301 -15.77 3.73 -12.93
C LEU A 301 -15.38 2.74 -14.05
N LYS A 302 -16.06 2.78 -15.19
CA LYS A 302 -15.68 1.96 -16.36
C LYS A 302 -14.29 2.31 -16.86
N GLU A 303 -13.94 3.59 -16.95
CA GLU A 303 -12.61 4.04 -17.34
C GLU A 303 -11.53 3.62 -16.35
N TYR A 304 -11.80 3.79 -15.06
CA TYR A 304 -10.93 3.37 -13.98
C TYR A 304 -10.65 1.85 -14.01
N ASP A 305 -11.69 1.04 -14.13
CA ASP A 305 -11.59 -0.43 -14.21
C ASP A 305 -10.85 -0.87 -15.48
N PHE A 306 -11.09 -0.18 -16.62
CA PHE A 306 -10.43 -0.45 -17.88
C PHE A 306 -8.92 -0.20 -17.82
N ILE A 307 -8.50 0.94 -17.23
CA ILE A 307 -7.07 1.24 -17.01
C ILE A 307 -6.40 0.11 -16.20
N ILE A 308 -7.03 -0.34 -15.12
CA ILE A 308 -6.48 -1.44 -14.30
C ILE A 308 -6.35 -2.73 -15.14
N ALA A 309 -7.38 -3.07 -15.92
CA ALA A 309 -7.35 -4.25 -16.79
C ALA A 309 -6.21 -4.19 -17.83
N GLN A 310 -5.96 -3.03 -18.44
CA GLN A 310 -4.84 -2.84 -19.36
C GLN A 310 -3.49 -3.12 -18.70
N TYR A 311 -3.29 -2.69 -17.45
CA TYR A 311 -2.07 -2.96 -16.71
C TYR A 311 -1.93 -4.44 -16.29
N ILE A 312 -3.04 -5.13 -15.99
CA ILE A 312 -3.03 -6.59 -15.78
C ILE A 312 -2.54 -7.30 -17.05
N ALA A 313 -3.08 -6.93 -18.21
CA ALA A 313 -2.64 -7.50 -19.48
C ALA A 313 -1.16 -7.20 -19.79
N LYS A 314 -0.69 -5.98 -19.53
CA LYS A 314 0.74 -5.60 -19.62
C LYS A 314 1.62 -6.49 -18.74
N MET A 315 1.21 -6.76 -17.52
CA MET A 315 1.96 -7.63 -16.58
C MET A 315 1.96 -9.09 -17.01
N ALA A 316 0.86 -9.57 -17.60
CA ALA A 316 0.81 -10.90 -18.16
C ALA A 316 1.80 -11.05 -19.34
N VAL A 317 2.01 -10.00 -20.14
CA VAL A 317 3.07 -9.97 -21.17
C VAL A 317 4.45 -10.07 -20.55
N THR A 318 4.73 -9.31 -19.46
CA THR A 318 6.03 -9.34 -18.77
C THR A 318 6.41 -10.77 -18.32
N MET A 319 5.44 -11.55 -17.86
CA MET A 319 5.64 -12.91 -17.36
C MET A 319 5.44 -14.01 -18.44
N ASN A 320 5.02 -13.62 -19.67
CA ASN A 320 4.56 -14.56 -20.69
C ASN A 320 3.47 -15.52 -20.15
N GLY A 321 2.41 -14.93 -19.60
CA GLY A 321 1.26 -15.64 -19.02
C GLY A 321 0.99 -15.26 -17.59
N VAL A 322 -0.10 -15.81 -17.04
CA VAL A 322 -0.54 -15.62 -15.65
C VAL A 322 -1.31 -16.86 -15.18
N ASP A 323 -1.07 -17.30 -13.96
CA ASP A 323 -1.79 -18.41 -13.34
C ASP A 323 -2.92 -17.92 -12.44
N VAL A 324 -2.67 -16.82 -11.69
CA VAL A 324 -3.63 -16.27 -10.74
C VAL A 324 -3.55 -14.75 -10.66
N ILE A 325 -4.72 -14.13 -10.58
CA ILE A 325 -4.90 -12.71 -10.29
C ILE A 325 -5.48 -12.61 -8.88
N THR A 326 -4.88 -11.78 -8.03
CA THR A 326 -5.36 -11.53 -6.67
C THR A 326 -5.81 -10.08 -6.50
N PHE A 327 -6.94 -9.89 -5.82
CA PHE A 327 -7.46 -8.57 -5.43
C PHE A 327 -7.30 -8.39 -3.92
N THR A 328 -6.72 -7.25 -3.52
CA THR A 328 -6.45 -6.93 -2.12
C THR A 328 -6.63 -5.44 -1.85
N ALA A 329 -6.55 -5.05 -0.60
CA ALA A 329 -6.83 -3.71 -0.08
C ALA A 329 -8.30 -3.27 -0.25
N GLY A 330 -8.63 -2.07 0.20
CA GLY A 330 -10.00 -1.63 0.44
C GLY A 330 -11.01 -1.92 -0.68
N VAL A 331 -10.75 -1.47 -1.89
CA VAL A 331 -11.61 -1.70 -3.07
C VAL A 331 -11.44 -3.13 -3.59
N GLY A 332 -10.20 -3.63 -3.64
CA GLY A 332 -9.93 -4.99 -4.09
C GLY A 332 -10.66 -6.05 -3.26
N GLU A 333 -10.72 -5.88 -1.94
CA GLU A 333 -11.38 -6.78 -1.01
C GLU A 333 -12.90 -6.61 -0.97
N LYS A 334 -13.41 -5.38 -1.06
CA LYS A 334 -14.81 -5.02 -0.77
C LYS A 334 -15.63 -4.62 -1.99
N GLY A 335 -15.01 -4.33 -3.13
CA GLY A 335 -15.62 -3.78 -4.35
C GLY A 335 -15.94 -4.84 -5.41
N PRO A 336 -17.04 -5.61 -5.33
CA PRO A 336 -17.38 -6.60 -6.32
C PRO A 336 -17.66 -5.99 -7.70
N ILE A 337 -18.17 -4.75 -7.75
CA ILE A 337 -18.46 -4.04 -8.99
C ILE A 337 -17.17 -3.81 -9.78
N SER A 338 -16.15 -3.20 -9.14
CA SER A 338 -14.86 -2.97 -9.79
C SER A 338 -14.15 -4.27 -10.16
N ARG A 339 -14.16 -5.30 -9.29
CA ARG A 339 -13.59 -6.60 -9.66
C ARG A 339 -14.25 -7.18 -10.91
N ALA A 340 -15.59 -7.12 -11.00
CA ALA A 340 -16.33 -7.57 -12.17
C ALA A 340 -16.01 -6.72 -13.41
N GLY A 341 -15.98 -5.40 -13.27
CA GLY A 341 -15.61 -4.46 -14.32
C GLY A 341 -14.22 -4.76 -14.90
N ILE A 342 -13.22 -4.85 -14.03
CA ILE A 342 -11.84 -5.17 -14.42
C ILE A 342 -11.77 -6.52 -15.14
N CYS A 343 -12.33 -7.58 -14.56
CA CYS A 343 -12.25 -8.93 -15.12
C CYS A 343 -13.02 -9.08 -16.44
N SER A 344 -14.06 -8.27 -16.68
CA SER A 344 -14.82 -8.31 -17.92
C SER A 344 -13.98 -8.02 -19.18
N HIS A 345 -12.91 -7.26 -19.01
CA HIS A 345 -11.94 -6.94 -20.09
C HIS A 345 -10.85 -8.00 -20.30
N LEU A 346 -10.79 -9.03 -19.42
CA LEU A 346 -9.71 -10.03 -19.40
C LEU A 346 -10.16 -11.42 -19.90
N THR A 347 -11.35 -11.53 -20.45
CA THR A 347 -11.92 -12.81 -20.92
C THR A 347 -11.07 -13.46 -22.01
N PHE A 348 -10.39 -12.67 -22.87
CA PHE A 348 -9.47 -13.16 -23.87
C PHE A 348 -8.25 -13.88 -23.28
N MET A 349 -7.88 -13.56 -22.02
CA MET A 349 -6.85 -14.25 -21.26
C MET A 349 -7.34 -15.52 -20.58
N GLY A 350 -8.65 -15.81 -20.68
CA GLY A 350 -9.29 -16.92 -19.99
C GLY A 350 -9.65 -16.62 -18.53
N VAL A 351 -9.85 -15.35 -18.19
CA VAL A 351 -10.37 -14.91 -16.88
C VAL A 351 -11.89 -14.92 -16.93
N LEU A 352 -12.51 -15.76 -16.12
CA LEU A 352 -13.97 -15.84 -16.00
C LEU A 352 -14.36 -15.78 -14.53
N LEU A 353 -15.13 -14.77 -14.12
CA LEU A 353 -15.65 -14.67 -12.75
C LEU A 353 -16.93 -15.50 -12.57
N ASP A 354 -17.11 -15.99 -11.35
CA ASP A 354 -18.38 -16.47 -10.82
C ASP A 354 -19.08 -15.28 -10.12
N PRO A 355 -20.23 -14.79 -10.64
CA PRO A 355 -20.90 -13.63 -10.07
C PRO A 355 -21.31 -13.81 -8.62
N ASP A 356 -21.80 -14.99 -8.23
CA ASP A 356 -22.28 -15.25 -6.87
C ASP A 356 -21.12 -15.30 -5.89
N LYS A 357 -20.00 -15.97 -6.26
CA LYS A 357 -18.80 -15.97 -5.46
C LYS A 357 -18.26 -14.54 -5.32
N ASN A 358 -18.14 -13.77 -6.41
CA ASN A 358 -17.65 -12.41 -6.37
C ASN A 358 -18.51 -11.49 -5.50
N ASN A 359 -19.83 -11.59 -5.59
CA ASN A 359 -20.75 -10.75 -4.83
C ASN A 359 -20.81 -11.11 -3.34
N SER A 360 -20.47 -12.34 -2.96
CA SER A 360 -20.53 -12.82 -1.57
C SER A 360 -19.31 -12.51 -0.74
N VAL A 361 -18.15 -12.19 -1.34
CA VAL A 361 -16.88 -12.02 -0.60
C VAL A 361 -16.66 -10.58 -0.14
N ARG A 362 -16.32 -10.45 1.14
CA ARG A 362 -15.88 -9.19 1.79
C ARG A 362 -14.87 -9.54 2.87
N ASP A 363 -13.67 -8.95 2.81
CA ASP A 363 -12.61 -9.10 3.83
C ASP A 363 -12.24 -10.56 4.19
N THR A 364 -12.41 -11.51 3.26
CA THR A 364 -12.09 -12.92 3.47
C THR A 364 -11.38 -13.50 2.26
N GLU A 365 -10.52 -14.48 2.48
CA GLU A 365 -9.85 -15.23 1.41
C GLU A 365 -10.88 -16.09 0.69
N LYS A 366 -10.99 -15.88 -0.63
CA LYS A 366 -11.94 -16.67 -1.45
C LYS A 366 -11.56 -16.66 -2.91
N GLU A 367 -11.64 -17.82 -3.54
CA GLU A 367 -11.65 -17.93 -4.99
C GLU A 367 -12.97 -17.41 -5.54
N ILE A 368 -12.89 -16.50 -6.52
CA ILE A 368 -14.03 -15.87 -7.18
C ILE A 368 -14.11 -16.17 -8.68
N SER A 369 -13.17 -16.98 -9.21
CA SER A 369 -13.24 -17.47 -10.59
C SER A 369 -14.28 -18.57 -10.74
N SER A 370 -14.87 -18.67 -11.96
CA SER A 370 -15.70 -19.80 -12.35
C SER A 370 -14.86 -21.06 -12.55
N GLU A 371 -15.50 -22.23 -12.56
CA GLU A 371 -14.82 -23.52 -12.77
C GLU A 371 -14.09 -23.58 -14.12
N ASN A 372 -14.64 -22.94 -15.14
CA ASN A 372 -14.08 -22.91 -16.50
C ASN A 372 -12.99 -21.83 -16.68
N SER A 373 -12.70 -21.05 -15.66
CA SER A 373 -11.64 -20.03 -15.73
C SER A 373 -10.27 -20.67 -15.82
N ARG A 374 -9.53 -20.35 -16.89
CA ARG A 374 -8.15 -20.79 -17.04
C ARG A 374 -7.22 -20.08 -16.05
N VAL A 375 -7.42 -18.80 -15.86
CA VAL A 375 -6.71 -18.00 -14.88
C VAL A 375 -7.53 -17.93 -13.61
N LYS A 376 -6.95 -18.30 -12.50
CA LYS A 376 -7.64 -18.23 -11.20
C LYS A 376 -7.75 -16.79 -10.74
N VAL A 377 -8.85 -16.43 -10.09
CA VAL A 377 -9.08 -15.11 -9.51
C VAL A 377 -9.45 -15.26 -8.04
N TRP A 378 -8.74 -14.55 -7.19
CA TRP A 378 -8.91 -14.62 -5.74
C TRP A 378 -9.05 -13.25 -5.10
N VAL A 379 -9.81 -13.18 -4.03
CA VAL A 379 -9.71 -12.10 -3.03
C VAL A 379 -8.82 -12.61 -1.90
N VAL A 380 -7.77 -11.87 -1.59
CA VAL A 380 -6.82 -12.20 -0.52
C VAL A 380 -6.56 -10.92 0.28
N PRO A 381 -7.17 -10.77 1.48
CA PRO A 381 -6.95 -9.60 2.31
C PRO A 381 -5.47 -9.43 2.68
N THR A 382 -4.96 -8.21 2.51
CA THR A 382 -3.58 -7.92 2.90
C THR A 382 -3.42 -7.76 4.41
N ASN A 383 -2.27 -8.14 4.92
CA ASN A 383 -1.88 -7.91 6.32
C ASN A 383 -0.42 -7.45 6.39
N GLU A 384 -0.22 -6.17 6.07
CA GLU A 384 1.11 -5.57 6.03
C GLU A 384 1.77 -5.57 7.40
N GLU A 385 1.00 -5.35 8.47
CA GLU A 385 1.52 -5.32 9.82
C GLU A 385 2.05 -6.70 10.26
N LEU A 386 1.35 -7.76 9.91
CA LEU A 386 1.84 -9.12 10.16
C LEU A 386 3.09 -9.42 9.34
N MET A 387 3.14 -8.97 8.08
CA MET A 387 4.32 -9.16 7.23
C MET A 387 5.55 -8.41 7.76
N ILE A 388 5.33 -7.23 8.35
CA ILE A 388 6.39 -6.46 9.02
C ILE A 388 6.88 -7.19 10.28
N ALA A 389 5.97 -7.80 11.04
CA ALA A 389 6.30 -8.53 12.25
C ALA A 389 7.06 -9.84 12.00
N ARG A 390 6.74 -10.57 10.90
CA ARG A 390 7.48 -11.74 10.40
C ARG A 390 8.89 -11.36 9.92
#